data_32b75917a27674f4a65cfb22dbfb02ca
#
_entry.id   32b75917a27674f4a65cfb22dbfb02ca
#
_cell.length_a   1.000
_cell.length_b   1.000
_cell.length_c   1.000
_cell.angle_alpha   90.00
_cell.angle_beta   90.00
_cell.angle_gamma   90.00
#
_symmetry.space_group_name_H-M   'P 1'
#
loop_
_entity.id
_entity.type
_entity.pdbx_description
1 polymer ?
#
loop_
_entity_poly.entity_id
_entity_poly.type
_entity_poly.pdbx_seq_one_letter_code
_entity_poly.pdbx_strand_id
1 'polypeptide(L)'
;SKISGDDGMKFRSKSGALSGFVLDSLRGLSETIQYGQGQKRLAEMNKKTDELSADEERMKKIAGRNIAVTNTVILIFDFMMLFLSAYLYQTNAIGFDGILICTLALFSSFGPAIALANLGSTLQNTFASGSRVLDILEEEPLVEEIKDEKEVSFNGAKAENVTFAYKDEIILDNLSADIPKNSVVGIVGRSGSGKSTLLKLFMRFWKVENGSVKLSDTDIEHINTANLRNMESFVTQETHLFHDSIKNNIRIAKLNATD
;
A
#
# COMPACT_ATOMS: atom_id res chain seq x y z
N SER A 1 1.65 -7.89 27.25
CA SER A 1 1.43 -6.93 26.14
C SER A 1 2.46 -7.06 25.00
N LYS A 2 3.77 -7.35 25.25
CA LYS A 2 4.78 -7.61 24.19
C LYS A 2 4.47 -8.85 23.35
N ILE A 3 4.04 -9.94 23.97
CA ILE A 3 3.69 -11.21 23.31
C ILE A 3 2.52 -11.03 22.35
N SER A 4 1.51 -10.23 22.73
CA SER A 4 0.35 -9.94 21.88
C SER A 4 0.69 -9.10 20.63
N GLY A 5 1.71 -8.23 20.70
CA GLY A 5 2.17 -7.43 19.55
C GLY A 5 2.90 -8.28 18.52
N ASP A 6 3.76 -9.19 18.94
CA ASP A 6 4.53 -10.08 18.07
C ASP A 6 3.63 -11.10 17.35
N ASP A 7 2.66 -11.68 18.06
CA ASP A 7 1.66 -12.58 17.47
C ASP A 7 0.77 -11.83 16.44
N GLY A 8 0.40 -10.59 16.72
CA GLY A 8 -0.36 -9.75 15.78
C GLY A 8 0.43 -9.41 14.51
N MET A 9 1.73 -9.14 14.61
CA MET A 9 2.58 -8.92 13.44
C MET A 9 2.74 -10.18 12.60
N LYS A 10 2.98 -11.34 13.23
CA LYS A 10 3.06 -12.65 12.55
C LYS A 10 1.77 -13.00 11.83
N PHE A 11 0.61 -12.81 12.45
CA PHE A 11 -0.68 -13.03 11.83
C PHE A 11 -0.87 -12.16 10.58
N ARG A 12 -0.55 -10.85 10.66
CA ARG A 12 -0.65 -9.94 9.49
C ARG A 12 0.31 -10.33 8.37
N SER A 13 1.54 -10.72 8.69
CA SER A 13 2.52 -11.20 7.71
C SER A 13 2.02 -12.44 6.98
N LYS A 14 1.49 -13.44 7.72
CA LYS A 14 0.91 -14.64 7.12
C LYS A 14 -0.34 -14.35 6.30
N SER A 15 -1.21 -13.44 6.76
CA SER A 15 -2.38 -13.00 6.00
C SER A 15 -1.99 -12.31 4.69
N GLY A 16 -0.98 -11.45 4.72
CA GLY A 16 -0.41 -10.85 3.52
C GLY A 16 0.18 -11.89 2.55
N ALA A 17 0.92 -12.86 3.08
CA ALA A 17 1.49 -13.96 2.29
C ALA A 17 0.40 -14.85 1.65
N LEU A 18 -0.69 -15.12 2.37
CA LEU A 18 -1.85 -15.85 1.81
C LEU A 18 -2.52 -15.04 0.70
N SER A 19 -2.76 -13.75 0.92
CA SER A 19 -3.36 -12.86 -0.10
C SER A 19 -2.49 -12.79 -1.36
N GLY A 20 -1.17 -12.66 -1.20
CA GLY A 20 -0.21 -12.70 -2.29
C GLY A 20 -0.25 -14.04 -3.04
N PHE A 21 -0.31 -15.16 -2.33
CA PHE A 21 -0.39 -16.50 -2.91
C PHE A 21 -1.70 -16.71 -3.71
N VAL A 22 -2.82 -16.20 -3.20
CA VAL A 22 -4.12 -16.25 -3.91
C VAL A 22 -4.05 -15.43 -5.19
N LEU A 23 -3.55 -14.21 -5.12
CA LEU A 23 -3.41 -13.33 -6.29
C LEU A 23 -2.48 -13.94 -7.34
N ASP A 24 -1.35 -14.49 -6.92
CA ASP A 24 -0.40 -15.18 -7.79
C ASP A 24 -1.04 -16.42 -8.44
N SER A 25 -1.85 -17.18 -7.68
CA SER A 25 -2.58 -18.34 -8.19
C SER A 25 -3.63 -17.97 -9.24
N LEU A 26 -4.28 -16.81 -9.08
CA LEU A 26 -5.24 -16.30 -10.05
C LEU A 26 -4.54 -15.77 -11.31
N ARG A 27 -3.41 -15.09 -11.17
CA ARG A 27 -2.61 -14.60 -12.30
C ARG A 27 -2.01 -15.75 -13.09
N GLY A 28 -1.52 -16.79 -12.42
CA GLY A 28 -0.97 -18.01 -13.02
C GLY A 28 -1.98 -19.13 -13.22
N LEU A 29 -3.29 -18.81 -13.38
CA LEU A 29 -4.34 -19.83 -13.52
C LEU A 29 -4.16 -20.66 -14.79
N SER A 30 -3.78 -20.02 -15.89
CA SER A 30 -3.54 -20.68 -17.18
C SER A 30 -2.43 -21.73 -17.07
N GLU A 31 -1.33 -21.40 -16.45
CA GLU A 31 -0.18 -22.27 -16.21
C GLU A 31 -0.56 -23.41 -15.25
N THR A 32 -1.32 -23.08 -14.21
CA THR A 32 -1.80 -24.08 -13.24
C THR A 32 -2.68 -25.13 -13.90
N ILE A 33 -3.55 -24.73 -14.83
CA ILE A 33 -4.42 -25.63 -15.60
C ILE A 33 -3.59 -26.43 -16.62
N GLN A 34 -2.72 -25.74 -17.38
CA GLN A 34 -1.90 -26.35 -18.41
C GLN A 34 -1.01 -27.47 -17.88
N TYR A 35 -0.42 -27.27 -16.69
CA TYR A 35 0.45 -28.27 -16.06
C TYR A 35 -0.28 -29.23 -15.10
N GLY A 36 -1.61 -29.16 -15.00
CA GLY A 36 -2.41 -30.04 -14.15
C GLY A 36 -2.12 -29.90 -12.65
N GLN A 37 -1.60 -28.74 -12.19
CA GLN A 37 -1.17 -28.51 -10.81
C GLN A 37 -2.29 -27.94 -9.90
N GLY A 38 -3.54 -27.88 -10.36
CA GLY A 38 -4.65 -27.26 -9.64
C GLY A 38 -4.86 -27.85 -8.23
N GLN A 39 -4.87 -29.19 -8.10
CA GLN A 39 -5.05 -29.86 -6.81
C GLN A 39 -3.91 -29.56 -5.83
N LYS A 40 -2.68 -29.54 -6.31
CA LYS A 40 -1.51 -29.20 -5.48
C LYS A 40 -1.57 -27.75 -4.99
N ARG A 41 -1.92 -26.83 -5.90
CA ARG A 41 -2.05 -25.39 -5.57
C ARG A 41 -3.17 -25.16 -4.56
N LEU A 42 -4.30 -25.85 -4.72
CA LEU A 42 -5.43 -25.80 -3.76
C LEU A 42 -5.05 -26.36 -2.39
N ALA A 43 -4.34 -27.50 -2.36
CA ALA A 43 -3.86 -28.07 -1.10
C ALA A 43 -2.91 -27.15 -0.34
N GLU A 44 -2.02 -26.45 -1.06
CA GLU A 44 -1.11 -25.49 -0.47
C GLU A 44 -1.87 -24.25 0.05
N MET A 45 -2.87 -23.77 -0.68
CA MET A 45 -3.74 -22.68 -0.24
C MET A 45 -4.51 -23.05 1.04
N ASN A 46 -5.10 -24.24 1.08
CA ASN A 46 -5.81 -24.75 2.25
C ASN A 46 -4.88 -24.85 3.45
N LYS A 47 -3.67 -25.40 3.28
CA LYS A 47 -2.66 -25.46 4.36
C LYS A 47 -2.33 -24.07 4.92
N LYS A 48 -2.09 -23.08 4.07
CA LYS A 48 -1.82 -21.69 4.51
C LYS A 48 -3.04 -21.09 5.23
N THR A 49 -4.25 -21.38 4.78
CA THR A 49 -5.50 -20.96 5.42
C THR A 49 -5.67 -21.60 6.80
N ASP A 50 -5.42 -22.89 6.93
CA ASP A 50 -5.51 -23.62 8.20
C ASP A 50 -4.49 -23.11 9.22
N GLU A 51 -3.25 -22.85 8.79
CA GLU A 51 -2.22 -22.24 9.63
C GLU A 51 -2.63 -20.85 10.12
N LEU A 52 -3.21 -20.01 9.25
CA LEU A 52 -3.70 -18.69 9.61
C LEU A 52 -4.89 -18.77 10.59
N SER A 53 -5.83 -19.69 10.36
CA SER A 53 -6.98 -19.93 11.20
C SER A 53 -6.57 -20.41 12.61
N ALA A 54 -5.58 -21.28 12.71
CA ALA A 54 -5.04 -21.74 13.99
C ALA A 54 -4.39 -20.58 14.79
N ASP A 55 -3.65 -19.69 14.12
CA ASP A 55 -3.08 -18.51 14.76
C ASP A 55 -4.19 -17.53 15.22
N GLU A 56 -5.23 -17.33 14.42
CA GLU A 56 -6.40 -16.51 14.79
C GLU A 56 -7.14 -17.07 16.00
N GLU A 57 -7.38 -18.39 16.02
CA GLU A 57 -8.02 -19.07 17.17
C GLU A 57 -7.19 -18.90 18.44
N ARG A 58 -5.88 -19.06 18.35
CA ARG A 58 -4.97 -18.85 19.48
C ARG A 58 -5.05 -17.43 20.02
N MET A 59 -5.03 -16.43 19.14
CA MET A 59 -5.16 -15.01 19.51
C MET A 59 -6.52 -14.73 20.17
N LYS A 60 -7.62 -15.27 19.62
CA LYS A 60 -8.97 -15.13 20.18
C LYS A 60 -9.07 -15.79 21.57
N LYS A 61 -8.46 -16.96 21.77
CA LYS A 61 -8.41 -17.62 23.08
C LYS A 61 -7.66 -16.78 24.13
N ILE A 62 -6.51 -16.20 23.76
CA ILE A 62 -5.75 -15.31 24.65
C ILE A 62 -6.55 -14.06 24.99
N ALA A 63 -7.14 -13.41 23.99
CA ALA A 63 -7.97 -12.22 24.18
C ALA A 63 -9.20 -12.54 25.05
N GLY A 64 -9.91 -13.62 24.77
CA GLY A 64 -11.06 -14.07 25.53
C GLY A 64 -10.72 -14.39 26.99
N ARG A 65 -9.57 -15.04 27.25
CA ARG A 65 -9.10 -15.28 28.61
C ARG A 65 -8.81 -13.97 29.36
N ASN A 66 -8.18 -13.01 28.71
CA ASN A 66 -7.90 -11.72 29.33
C ASN A 66 -9.19 -10.97 29.67
N ILE A 67 -10.18 -10.98 28.77
CA ILE A 67 -11.51 -10.38 29.00
C ILE A 67 -12.20 -11.09 30.16
N ALA A 68 -12.18 -12.43 30.21
CA ALA A 68 -12.79 -13.21 31.29
C ALA A 68 -12.17 -12.90 32.65
N VAL A 69 -10.83 -12.83 32.73
CA VAL A 69 -10.13 -12.45 33.96
C VAL A 69 -10.50 -11.03 34.39
N THR A 70 -10.49 -10.06 33.47
CA THR A 70 -10.85 -8.68 33.77
C THR A 70 -12.28 -8.60 34.30
N ASN A 71 -13.25 -9.22 33.62
CA ASN A 71 -14.65 -9.21 34.05
C ASN A 71 -14.84 -9.90 35.41
N THR A 72 -14.10 -10.99 35.68
CA THR A 72 -14.15 -11.67 37.01
C THR A 72 -13.64 -10.73 38.08
N VAL A 73 -12.52 -10.03 37.85
CA VAL A 73 -11.97 -9.08 38.84
C VAL A 73 -12.96 -7.93 39.07
N ILE A 74 -13.55 -7.38 38.03
CA ILE A 74 -14.59 -6.34 38.14
C ILE A 74 -15.75 -6.83 38.99
N LEU A 75 -16.28 -8.02 38.69
CA LEU A 75 -17.41 -8.61 39.42
C LEU A 75 -17.09 -8.82 40.93
N ILE A 76 -15.84 -9.20 41.25
CA ILE A 76 -15.40 -9.33 42.63
C ILE A 76 -15.43 -7.94 43.33
N PHE A 77 -14.94 -6.90 42.69
CA PHE A 77 -14.97 -5.52 43.24
C PHE A 77 -16.42 -5.02 43.41
N ASP A 78 -17.30 -5.30 42.47
CA ASP A 78 -18.71 -4.93 42.54
C ASP A 78 -19.42 -5.60 43.72
N PHE A 79 -19.20 -6.90 43.92
CA PHE A 79 -19.73 -7.63 45.10
C PHE A 79 -19.11 -7.14 46.41
N MET A 80 -17.80 -6.87 46.42
CA MET A 80 -17.13 -6.33 47.60
C MET A 80 -17.73 -4.97 48.00
N MET A 81 -17.98 -4.09 47.03
CA MET A 81 -18.60 -2.80 47.27
C MET A 81 -20.03 -2.94 47.75
N LEU A 82 -20.81 -3.86 47.14
CA LEU A 82 -22.19 -4.15 47.58
C LEU A 82 -22.22 -4.64 49.05
N PHE A 83 -21.36 -5.56 49.41
CA PHE A 83 -21.31 -6.08 50.78
C PHE A 83 -20.82 -5.04 51.79
N LEU A 84 -19.82 -4.23 51.40
CA LEU A 84 -19.32 -3.14 52.23
C LEU A 84 -20.39 -2.08 52.47
N SER A 85 -21.08 -1.64 51.42
CA SER A 85 -22.16 -0.65 51.54
C SER A 85 -23.36 -1.20 52.33
N ALA A 86 -23.70 -2.47 52.20
CA ALA A 86 -24.72 -3.13 53.03
C ALA A 86 -24.33 -3.17 54.49
N TYR A 87 -23.04 -3.48 54.81
CA TYR A 87 -22.55 -3.44 56.16
C TYR A 87 -22.60 -2.06 56.78
N LEU A 88 -22.19 -1.02 56.04
CA LEU A 88 -22.27 0.37 56.49
C LEU A 88 -23.72 0.84 56.71
N TYR A 89 -24.64 0.36 55.91
CA TYR A 89 -26.06 0.59 56.13
C TYR A 89 -26.56 -0.02 57.43
N GLN A 90 -26.19 -1.29 57.76
CA GLN A 90 -26.55 -1.93 58.98
C GLN A 90 -26.00 -1.20 60.23
N THR A 91 -24.86 -0.56 60.12
CA THR A 91 -24.25 0.25 61.17
C THR A 91 -24.81 1.69 61.24
N ASN A 92 -25.83 2.01 60.45
CA ASN A 92 -26.44 3.34 60.30
C ASN A 92 -25.41 4.45 59.87
N ALA A 93 -24.30 4.05 59.23
CA ALA A 93 -23.32 4.99 58.71
C ALA A 93 -23.72 5.64 57.41
N ILE A 94 -24.54 4.95 56.59
CA ILE A 94 -25.10 5.43 55.29
C ILE A 94 -26.58 5.05 55.19
N GLY A 95 -27.35 5.82 54.40
CA GLY A 95 -28.72 5.50 54.05
C GLY A 95 -28.82 4.48 52.92
N PHE A 96 -30.04 4.06 52.56
CA PHE A 96 -30.26 3.17 51.41
C PHE A 96 -29.85 3.81 50.08
N ASP A 97 -30.01 5.11 49.96
CA ASP A 97 -29.49 5.94 48.85
C ASP A 97 -27.99 5.80 48.69
N GLY A 98 -27.23 5.73 49.81
CA GLY A 98 -25.79 5.50 49.81
C GLY A 98 -25.40 4.17 49.21
N ILE A 99 -26.12 3.08 49.51
CA ILE A 99 -25.89 1.76 48.89
C ILE A 99 -26.03 1.85 47.37
N LEU A 100 -27.13 2.44 46.91
CA LEU A 100 -27.44 2.57 45.48
C LEU A 100 -26.40 3.40 44.75
N ILE A 101 -26.05 4.56 45.29
CA ILE A 101 -25.10 5.49 44.67
C ILE A 101 -23.71 4.83 44.58
N CYS A 102 -23.22 4.26 45.67
CA CYS A 102 -21.88 3.63 45.70
C CYS A 102 -21.79 2.46 44.72
N THR A 103 -22.77 1.59 44.72
CA THR A 103 -22.79 0.41 43.83
C THR A 103 -22.91 0.81 42.36
N LEU A 104 -23.84 1.72 42.03
CA LEU A 104 -24.04 2.19 40.64
C LEU A 104 -22.81 3.00 40.14
N ALA A 105 -22.21 3.84 41.01
CA ALA A 105 -21.03 4.62 40.65
C ALA A 105 -19.84 3.70 40.33
N LEU A 106 -19.60 2.68 41.15
CA LEU A 106 -18.53 1.71 40.90
C LEU A 106 -18.80 0.93 39.59
N PHE A 107 -20.00 0.41 39.41
CA PHE A 107 -20.37 -0.34 38.20
C PHE A 107 -20.18 0.51 36.94
N SER A 108 -20.51 1.78 36.97
CA SER A 108 -20.35 2.71 35.86
C SER A 108 -18.89 3.11 35.59
N SER A 109 -18.01 3.04 36.60
CA SER A 109 -16.62 3.49 36.48
C SER A 109 -15.71 2.54 35.68
N PHE A 110 -16.06 1.27 35.58
CA PHE A 110 -15.23 0.27 34.87
C PHE A 110 -15.28 0.43 33.36
N GLY A 111 -16.39 0.86 32.79
CA GLY A 111 -16.52 1.08 31.34
C GLY A 111 -15.42 2.01 30.77
N PRO A 112 -15.29 3.24 31.27
CA PRO A 112 -14.21 4.16 30.86
C PRO A 112 -12.81 3.62 31.11
N ALA A 113 -12.58 2.89 32.21
CA ALA A 113 -11.27 2.29 32.50
C ALA A 113 -10.88 1.20 31.48
N ILE A 114 -11.84 0.34 31.08
CA ILE A 114 -11.63 -0.67 30.03
C ILE A 114 -11.40 0.00 28.67
N ALA A 115 -12.18 1.03 28.35
CA ALA A 115 -12.00 1.79 27.11
C ALA A 115 -10.62 2.43 27.03
N LEU A 116 -10.13 3.01 28.13
CA LEU A 116 -8.80 3.60 28.20
C LEU A 116 -7.70 2.55 28.06
N ALA A 117 -7.87 1.37 28.66
CA ALA A 117 -6.91 0.26 28.52
C ALA A 117 -6.81 -0.26 27.08
N ASN A 118 -7.93 -0.24 26.32
CA ASN A 118 -7.97 -0.66 24.93
C ASN A 118 -7.46 0.43 23.96
N LEU A 119 -7.44 1.69 24.39
CA LEU A 119 -7.01 2.81 23.56
C LEU A 119 -5.56 2.64 23.07
N GLY A 120 -4.68 2.11 23.91
CA GLY A 120 -3.28 1.87 23.55
C GLY A 120 -3.10 0.97 22.33
N SER A 121 -3.88 -0.12 22.23
CA SER A 121 -3.83 -1.03 21.09
C SER A 121 -4.42 -0.41 19.82
N THR A 122 -5.49 0.36 19.96
CA THR A 122 -6.12 1.08 18.85
C THR A 122 -5.18 2.14 18.29
N LEU A 123 -4.53 2.92 19.15
CA LEU A 123 -3.54 3.92 18.74
C LEU A 123 -2.35 3.30 18.01
N GLN A 124 -1.79 2.20 18.50
CA GLN A 124 -0.71 1.50 17.81
C GLN A 124 -1.10 1.06 16.39
N ASN A 125 -2.31 0.53 16.21
CA ASN A 125 -2.80 0.14 14.90
C ASN A 125 -3.01 1.35 13.98
N THR A 126 -3.52 2.44 14.53
CA THR A 126 -3.72 3.70 13.79
C THR A 126 -2.38 4.30 13.36
N PHE A 127 -1.40 4.37 14.25
CA PHE A 127 -0.06 4.86 13.91
C PHE A 127 0.64 3.98 12.87
N ALA A 128 0.55 2.66 13.00
CA ALA A 128 1.13 1.75 12.01
C ALA A 128 0.49 1.89 10.62
N SER A 129 -0.81 2.20 10.55
CA SER A 129 -1.49 2.47 9.29
C SER A 129 -1.14 3.86 8.75
N GLY A 130 -1.05 4.87 9.64
CA GLY A 130 -0.63 6.22 9.30
C GLY A 130 0.81 6.27 8.76
N SER A 131 1.74 5.55 9.39
CA SER A 131 3.13 5.46 8.91
C SER A 131 3.21 4.95 7.46
N ARG A 132 2.44 3.91 7.11
CA ARG A 132 2.44 3.40 5.72
C ARG A 132 1.92 4.42 4.70
N VAL A 133 0.97 5.26 5.10
CA VAL A 133 0.49 6.35 4.24
C VAL A 133 1.56 7.42 4.10
N LEU A 134 2.23 7.76 5.20
CA LEU A 134 3.34 8.70 5.19
C LEU A 134 4.51 8.19 4.35
N ASP A 135 4.87 6.91 4.48
CA ASP A 135 5.94 6.29 3.67
C ASP A 135 5.67 6.47 2.16
N ILE A 136 4.40 6.35 1.73
CA ILE A 136 4.02 6.58 0.32
C ILE A 136 4.06 8.08 -0.04
N LEU A 137 3.62 8.96 0.87
CA LEU A 137 3.59 10.40 0.61
C LEU A 137 4.98 11.04 0.63
N GLU A 138 5.88 10.47 1.41
CA GLU A 138 7.27 10.92 1.54
C GLU A 138 8.21 10.25 0.52
N GLU A 139 7.68 9.32 -0.32
CA GLU A 139 8.47 8.71 -1.38
C GLU A 139 8.92 9.77 -2.39
N GLU A 140 10.22 9.95 -2.50
CA GLU A 140 10.80 10.89 -3.47
C GLU A 140 10.56 10.40 -4.90
N PRO A 141 9.97 11.22 -5.77
CA PRO A 141 9.75 10.84 -7.16
C PRO A 141 11.09 10.67 -7.88
N LEU A 142 11.24 9.58 -8.64
CA LEU A 142 12.43 9.32 -9.47
C LEU A 142 12.70 10.42 -10.50
N VAL A 143 11.66 11.14 -10.89
CA VAL A 143 11.72 12.27 -11.83
C VAL A 143 10.83 13.38 -11.30
N GLU A 144 11.40 14.55 -11.13
CA GLU A 144 10.69 15.73 -10.65
C GLU A 144 9.76 16.33 -11.71
N GLU A 145 8.68 16.95 -11.27
CA GLU A 145 7.83 17.75 -12.15
C GLU A 145 8.47 19.12 -12.39
N ILE A 146 8.78 19.41 -13.66
CA ILE A 146 9.40 20.68 -14.07
C ILE A 146 8.32 21.64 -14.56
N LYS A 147 8.29 22.86 -13.99
CA LYS A 147 7.22 23.85 -14.25
C LYS A 147 7.70 25.18 -14.82
N ASP A 148 8.86 25.65 -14.44
CA ASP A 148 9.31 27.03 -14.73
C ASP A 148 10.36 27.12 -15.84
N GLU A 149 10.35 26.14 -16.77
CA GLU A 149 11.24 26.08 -17.91
C GLU A 149 10.56 26.54 -19.21
N LYS A 150 11.34 26.59 -20.27
CA LYS A 150 10.86 27.04 -21.59
C LYS A 150 9.86 26.06 -22.22
N GLU A 151 8.89 26.62 -22.91
CA GLU A 151 8.06 25.84 -23.83
C GLU A 151 8.80 25.64 -25.15
N VAL A 152 8.79 24.40 -25.62
CA VAL A 152 9.48 23.97 -26.84
C VAL A 152 8.45 23.42 -27.82
N SER A 153 8.61 23.68 -29.09
CA SER A 153 7.84 23.06 -30.16
C SER A 153 8.63 21.91 -30.78
N PHE A 154 7.99 20.77 -31.03
CA PHE A 154 8.69 19.58 -31.54
C PHE A 154 9.33 19.80 -32.93
N ASN A 155 10.64 19.55 -33.01
CA ASN A 155 11.42 19.62 -34.24
C ASN A 155 12.38 18.46 -34.44
N GLY A 156 12.15 17.33 -33.73
CA GLY A 156 12.97 16.13 -33.72
C GLY A 156 13.39 15.76 -32.31
N ALA A 157 13.97 14.57 -32.14
CA ALA A 157 14.44 14.08 -30.88
C ALA A 157 15.84 13.43 -31.06
N LYS A 158 16.69 13.55 -30.05
CA LYS A 158 18.04 12.98 -30.04
C LYS A 158 18.40 12.36 -28.71
N ALA A 159 19.14 11.27 -28.76
CA ALA A 159 19.87 10.75 -27.63
C ALA A 159 21.37 10.90 -27.94
N GLU A 160 22.14 11.48 -27.04
CA GLU A 160 23.57 11.75 -27.23
C GLU A 160 24.37 11.07 -26.12
N ASN A 161 25.17 10.07 -26.49
CA ASN A 161 26.08 9.30 -25.60
C ASN A 161 25.38 8.79 -24.31
N VAL A 162 24.14 8.34 -24.43
CA VAL A 162 23.32 7.93 -23.30
C VAL A 162 23.81 6.60 -22.73
N THR A 163 24.18 6.61 -21.47
CA THR A 163 24.42 5.41 -20.66
C THR A 163 23.38 5.36 -19.56
N PHE A 164 22.69 4.23 -19.43
CA PHE A 164 21.62 4.05 -18.47
C PHE A 164 21.65 2.65 -17.88
N ALA A 165 21.48 2.56 -16.57
CA ALA A 165 21.39 1.32 -15.80
C ALA A 165 20.11 1.27 -14.97
N TYR A 166 19.54 0.07 -14.81
CA TYR A 166 18.57 -0.20 -13.73
C TYR A 166 19.36 -0.74 -12.53
N LYS A 167 19.52 0.07 -11.49
CA LYS A 167 20.43 -0.23 -10.37
C LYS A 167 21.85 -0.46 -10.90
N ASP A 168 22.39 -1.67 -10.74
CA ASP A 168 23.75 -2.03 -11.15
C ASP A 168 23.86 -2.65 -12.56
N GLU A 169 22.73 -2.84 -13.26
CA GLU A 169 22.70 -3.46 -14.59
C GLU A 169 22.65 -2.41 -15.70
N ILE A 170 23.73 -2.28 -16.45
CA ILE A 170 23.80 -1.36 -17.60
C ILE A 170 22.96 -1.92 -18.73
N ILE A 171 21.97 -1.14 -19.17
CA ILE A 171 21.03 -1.48 -20.25
C ILE A 171 21.37 -0.75 -21.54
N LEU A 172 21.77 0.49 -21.44
CA LEU A 172 22.26 1.30 -22.58
C LEU A 172 23.67 1.75 -22.25
N ASP A 173 24.58 1.56 -23.20
CA ASP A 173 25.97 1.93 -23.06
C ASP A 173 26.39 2.84 -24.22
N ASN A 174 26.65 4.10 -23.92
CA ASN A 174 27.07 5.14 -24.85
C ASN A 174 26.23 5.20 -26.16
N LEU A 175 24.92 5.08 -26.03
CA LEU A 175 24.00 5.04 -27.17
C LEU A 175 23.73 6.44 -27.67
N SER A 176 23.86 6.62 -29.01
CA SER A 176 23.41 7.84 -29.69
C SER A 176 22.40 7.49 -30.78
N ALA A 177 21.32 8.28 -30.86
CA ALA A 177 20.25 8.12 -31.85
C ALA A 177 19.68 9.48 -32.24
N ASP A 178 19.31 9.63 -33.50
CA ASP A 178 18.67 10.84 -34.05
C ASP A 178 17.33 10.48 -34.66
N ILE A 179 16.27 11.19 -34.27
CA ILE A 179 14.90 11.05 -34.76
C ILE A 179 14.49 12.37 -35.41
N PRO A 180 14.69 12.51 -36.72
CA PRO A 180 14.33 13.75 -37.42
C PRO A 180 12.83 14.02 -37.40
N LYS A 181 12.44 15.27 -37.47
CA LYS A 181 11.03 15.68 -37.61
C LYS A 181 10.39 15.02 -38.84
N ASN A 182 9.13 14.66 -38.72
CA ASN A 182 8.32 14.05 -39.77
C ASN A 182 8.92 12.76 -40.38
N SER A 183 9.72 12.04 -39.59
CA SER A 183 10.31 10.74 -39.98
C SER A 183 9.70 9.58 -39.20
N VAL A 184 9.86 8.39 -39.75
CA VAL A 184 9.56 7.13 -39.06
C VAL A 184 10.90 6.42 -38.84
N VAL A 185 11.27 6.20 -37.58
CA VAL A 185 12.51 5.54 -37.20
C VAL A 185 12.19 4.16 -36.62
N GLY A 186 12.76 3.11 -37.20
CA GLY A 186 12.66 1.74 -36.72
C GLY A 186 13.80 1.40 -35.77
N ILE A 187 13.48 0.97 -34.54
CA ILE A 187 14.45 0.49 -33.57
C ILE A 187 14.44 -1.03 -33.58
N VAL A 188 15.50 -1.67 -34.07
CA VAL A 188 15.63 -3.11 -34.17
C VAL A 188 16.71 -3.64 -33.24
N GLY A 189 16.53 -4.86 -32.75
CA GLY A 189 17.49 -5.49 -31.84
C GLY A 189 16.88 -6.70 -31.13
N ARG A 190 17.72 -7.48 -30.46
CA ARG A 190 17.32 -8.67 -29.69
C ARG A 190 16.37 -8.28 -28.55
N SER A 191 15.58 -9.25 -28.05
CA SER A 191 14.81 -9.04 -26.82
C SER A 191 15.78 -8.69 -25.67
N GLY A 192 15.41 -7.73 -24.84
CA GLY A 192 16.28 -7.26 -23.75
C GLY A 192 17.36 -6.25 -24.14
N SER A 193 17.48 -5.85 -25.42
CA SER A 193 18.54 -4.89 -25.85
C SER A 193 18.28 -3.41 -25.52
N GLY A 194 17.37 -3.10 -24.61
CA GLY A 194 17.13 -1.73 -24.15
C GLY A 194 16.20 -0.87 -25.01
N LYS A 195 15.56 -1.41 -26.07
CA LYS A 195 14.66 -0.63 -26.96
C LYS A 195 13.55 0.11 -26.23
N SER A 196 12.85 -0.59 -25.36
CA SER A 196 11.77 0.01 -24.53
C SER A 196 12.31 0.96 -23.47
N THR A 197 13.54 0.72 -22.99
CA THR A 197 14.22 1.61 -22.05
C THR A 197 14.54 2.93 -22.73
N LEU A 198 15.09 2.92 -23.96
CA LEU A 198 15.34 4.12 -24.72
C LEU A 198 14.07 4.96 -24.91
N LEU A 199 12.94 4.34 -25.27
CA LEU A 199 11.67 5.05 -25.41
C LEU A 199 11.18 5.64 -24.07
N LYS A 200 11.37 4.94 -22.97
CA LYS A 200 11.04 5.44 -21.61
C LYS A 200 11.92 6.62 -21.21
N LEU A 201 13.16 6.68 -21.67
CA LEU A 201 14.04 7.83 -21.43
C LEU A 201 13.57 9.05 -22.25
N PHE A 202 13.16 8.92 -23.49
CA PHE A 202 12.52 10.01 -24.23
C PHE A 202 11.28 10.54 -23.52
N MET A 203 10.47 9.66 -22.97
CA MET A 203 9.29 10.03 -22.14
C MET A 203 9.67 10.62 -20.78
N ARG A 204 10.93 10.75 -20.42
CA ARG A 204 11.40 11.18 -19.10
C ARG A 204 10.69 10.43 -17.96
N PHE A 205 10.60 9.07 -18.08
CA PHE A 205 10.15 8.22 -16.97
C PHE A 205 11.29 7.87 -16.02
N TRP A 206 12.53 8.09 -16.49
CA TRP A 206 13.77 7.88 -15.77
C TRP A 206 14.72 9.01 -16.09
N LYS A 207 15.57 9.38 -15.12
CA LYS A 207 16.62 10.37 -15.32
C LYS A 207 17.84 9.71 -15.97
N VAL A 208 18.47 10.41 -16.90
CA VAL A 208 19.71 9.98 -17.54
C VAL A 208 20.88 10.46 -16.71
N GLU A 209 21.77 9.52 -16.28
CA GLU A 209 22.94 9.88 -15.49
C GLU A 209 24.12 10.33 -16.36
N ASN A 210 24.31 9.71 -17.51
CA ASN A 210 25.37 10.02 -18.46
C ASN A 210 24.81 10.21 -19.86
N GLY A 211 25.26 11.26 -20.55
CA GLY A 211 24.73 11.68 -21.83
C GLY A 211 23.53 12.63 -21.69
N SER A 212 22.76 12.78 -22.74
CA SER A 212 21.58 13.64 -22.74
C SER A 212 20.52 13.13 -23.71
N VAL A 213 19.25 13.36 -23.36
CA VAL A 213 18.11 13.16 -24.27
C VAL A 213 17.51 14.53 -24.55
N LYS A 214 17.34 14.84 -25.83
CA LYS A 214 16.92 16.16 -26.28
C LYS A 214 15.68 16.10 -27.15
N LEU A 215 14.81 17.08 -27.00
CA LEU A 215 13.73 17.40 -27.93
C LEU A 215 13.97 18.78 -28.51
N SER A 216 14.02 18.88 -29.84
CA SER A 216 14.24 20.16 -30.53
C SER A 216 15.50 20.90 -30.05
N ASP A 217 16.60 20.19 -29.86
CA ASP A 217 17.89 20.64 -29.33
C ASP A 217 17.88 21.13 -27.88
N THR A 218 16.77 20.97 -27.15
CA THR A 218 16.66 21.25 -25.72
C THR A 218 16.66 19.93 -24.93
N ASP A 219 17.48 19.87 -23.89
CA ASP A 219 17.48 18.72 -22.99
C ASP A 219 16.12 18.57 -22.31
N ILE A 220 15.60 17.34 -22.26
CA ILE A 220 14.29 17.06 -21.65
C ILE A 220 14.23 17.41 -20.16
N GLU A 221 15.38 17.49 -19.48
CA GLU A 221 15.48 17.96 -18.09
C GLU A 221 15.26 19.48 -17.95
N HIS A 222 15.21 20.23 -19.09
CA HIS A 222 14.94 21.66 -19.16
C HIS A 222 13.67 21.97 -19.96
N ILE A 223 12.74 21.05 -20.00
CA ILE A 223 11.42 21.24 -20.63
C ILE A 223 10.33 21.06 -19.59
N ASN A 224 9.38 21.98 -19.53
CA ASN A 224 8.19 21.83 -18.67
C ASN A 224 7.52 20.48 -18.87
N THR A 225 7.18 19.80 -17.78
CA THR A 225 6.57 18.47 -17.85
C THR A 225 5.28 18.46 -18.66
N ALA A 226 4.42 19.48 -18.50
CA ALA A 226 3.19 19.59 -19.25
C ALA A 226 3.45 19.77 -20.76
N ASN A 227 4.45 20.58 -21.14
CA ASN A 227 4.83 20.78 -22.55
C ASN A 227 5.41 19.50 -23.16
N LEU A 228 6.27 18.77 -22.43
CA LEU A 228 6.81 17.49 -22.84
C LEU A 228 5.68 16.48 -23.13
N ARG A 229 4.73 16.32 -22.20
CA ARG A 229 3.59 15.39 -22.36
C ARG A 229 2.65 15.77 -23.50
N ASN A 230 2.56 17.05 -23.87
CA ASN A 230 1.79 17.51 -25.02
C ASN A 230 2.46 17.20 -26.37
N MET A 231 3.79 17.03 -26.40
CA MET A 231 4.55 16.73 -27.60
C MET A 231 4.72 15.23 -27.85
N GLU A 232 4.53 14.40 -26.85
CA GLU A 232 4.82 12.98 -26.89
C GLU A 232 3.57 12.15 -26.66
N SER A 233 3.58 10.95 -27.23
CA SER A 233 2.60 9.90 -26.94
C SER A 233 3.32 8.55 -26.91
N PHE A 234 2.98 7.72 -25.93
CA PHE A 234 3.60 6.42 -25.74
C PHE A 234 2.56 5.29 -25.79
N VAL A 235 2.71 4.40 -26.76
CA VAL A 235 1.88 3.20 -26.88
C VAL A 235 2.67 2.01 -26.38
N THR A 236 2.20 1.39 -25.30
CA THR A 236 2.82 0.22 -24.68
C THR A 236 2.35 -1.08 -25.33
N GLN A 237 3.10 -2.15 -25.12
CA GLN A 237 2.71 -3.49 -25.56
C GLN A 237 1.47 -3.99 -24.83
N GLU A 238 1.36 -3.68 -23.53
CA GLU A 238 0.19 -3.97 -22.71
C GLU A 238 -0.48 -2.64 -22.32
N THR A 239 -1.73 -2.47 -22.71
CA THR A 239 -2.53 -1.28 -22.38
C THR A 239 -3.39 -1.58 -21.17
N HIS A 240 -3.25 -0.81 -20.10
CA HIS A 240 -4.11 -0.89 -18.94
C HIS A 240 -5.40 -0.09 -19.18
N LEU A 241 -6.55 -0.75 -18.98
CA LEU A 241 -7.85 -0.10 -18.99
C LEU A 241 -8.34 0.10 -17.55
N PHE A 242 -8.71 1.33 -17.24
CA PHE A 242 -9.33 1.65 -15.95
C PHE A 242 -10.75 1.11 -15.90
N HIS A 243 -11.22 0.76 -14.71
CA HIS A 243 -12.59 0.30 -14.49
C HIS A 243 -13.59 1.48 -14.65
N ASP A 244 -13.78 1.88 -15.90
CA ASP A 244 -14.62 3.01 -16.31
C ASP A 244 -15.16 2.76 -17.74
N SER A 245 -15.99 3.65 -18.25
CA SER A 245 -16.51 3.57 -19.62
C SER A 245 -15.39 3.61 -20.65
N ILE A 246 -15.60 3.05 -21.83
CA ILE A 246 -14.68 3.17 -22.98
C ILE A 246 -14.41 4.64 -23.29
N LYS A 247 -15.44 5.48 -23.25
CA LYS A 247 -15.35 6.92 -23.47
C LYS A 247 -14.36 7.57 -22.49
N ASN A 248 -14.47 7.30 -21.20
CA ASN A 248 -13.60 7.87 -20.18
C ASN A 248 -12.16 7.33 -20.30
N ASN A 249 -11.97 6.06 -20.64
CA ASN A 249 -10.66 5.51 -20.94
C ASN A 249 -9.98 6.19 -22.14
N ILE A 250 -10.73 6.53 -23.19
CA ILE A 250 -10.20 7.30 -24.34
C ILE A 250 -9.91 8.75 -23.95
N ARG A 251 -10.79 9.37 -23.15
CA ARG A 251 -10.67 10.78 -22.74
C ARG A 251 -9.54 11.03 -21.74
N ILE A 252 -8.91 10.01 -21.16
CA ILE A 252 -7.83 10.20 -20.19
C ILE A 252 -6.66 11.02 -20.77
N ALA A 253 -6.44 10.93 -22.08
CA ALA A 253 -5.41 11.71 -22.77
C ALA A 253 -5.79 13.21 -22.92
N LYS A 254 -7.08 13.54 -22.88
CA LYS A 254 -7.59 14.93 -22.99
C LYS A 254 -8.96 15.01 -22.34
N LEU A 255 -8.98 15.36 -21.06
CA LEU A 255 -10.20 15.36 -20.25
C LEU A 255 -11.32 16.26 -20.80
N ASN A 256 -10.97 17.34 -21.47
CA ASN A 256 -11.91 18.32 -22.07
C ASN A 256 -12.26 18.00 -23.52
N ALA A 257 -11.97 16.80 -24.04
CA ALA A 257 -12.36 16.41 -25.39
C ALA A 257 -13.88 16.33 -25.49
N THR A 258 -14.43 16.92 -26.58
CA THR A 258 -15.84 16.74 -26.96
C THR A 258 -16.06 15.35 -27.55
N ASP A 259 -17.32 14.94 -27.64
CA ASP A 259 -17.71 13.64 -28.25
C ASP A 259 -17.46 13.63 -29.74
#